data_36027d404d54c9fbb3e635288d47d110
#
_entry.id   36027d404d54c9fbb3e635288d47d110
#
_cell.length_a   1.000
_cell.length_b   1.000
_cell.length_c   1.000
_cell.angle_alpha   90.00
_cell.angle_beta   90.00
_cell.angle_gamma   90.00
#
_symmetry.space_group_name_H-M   'P 1'
#
loop_
_entity.id
_entity.type
_entity.pdbx_description
1 polymer ?
#
loop_
_entity_poly.entity_id
_entity_poly.type
_entity_poly.pdbx_seq_one_letter_code
_entity_poly.pdbx_strand_id
1 'polypeptide(L)'
;QANIILDLEHRDEVLESEIQIISKNEVVGFRRSNAWATNQYIYFVAQFSKDFNNAEIAKNDIPTNLNQLNDKQLKASFQFETEEGEQLLVKVGISAVSVESARNNLENEIAHWDFNKTKNAAQDAWNQELSKIEIDSDEETKHIFYTALYHSCIAPNIFSDVDGSYRGTDLEVHKNEDFDYYTVFSLWDTYRATHPLYTIIDQKRT
;
A
#
# COMPACT_ATOMS: atom_id res chain seq x y z
N GLN A 1 -10.66 -11.72 -22.73
CA GLN A 1 -10.10 -12.38 -21.55
C GLN A 1 -9.03 -11.49 -20.94
N ALA A 2 -9.08 -11.25 -19.62
CA ALA A 2 -8.08 -10.52 -18.87
C ALA A 2 -7.42 -11.44 -17.83
N ASN A 3 -6.13 -11.19 -17.54
CA ASN A 3 -5.39 -11.90 -16.50
C ASN A 3 -4.76 -10.89 -15.54
N ILE A 4 -4.82 -11.19 -14.24
CA ILE A 4 -4.12 -10.45 -13.20
C ILE A 4 -3.11 -11.40 -12.55
N ILE A 5 -1.88 -10.95 -12.38
CA ILE A 5 -0.82 -11.69 -11.72
C ILE A 5 -0.51 -11.02 -10.39
N LEU A 6 -0.51 -11.81 -9.32
CA LEU A 6 0.04 -11.46 -8.02
C LEU A 6 1.42 -12.11 -7.90
N ASP A 7 2.45 -11.29 -7.73
CA ASP A 7 3.84 -11.75 -7.61
C ASP A 7 4.38 -11.36 -6.23
N LEU A 8 4.68 -12.35 -5.39
CA LEU A 8 5.29 -12.16 -4.07
C LEU A 8 6.82 -12.40 -4.09
N GLU A 9 7.42 -12.71 -5.22
CA GLU A 9 8.85 -12.99 -5.34
C GLU A 9 9.67 -11.73 -5.68
N HIS A 10 9.06 -10.76 -6.35
CA HIS A 10 9.76 -9.61 -6.92
C HIS A 10 10.49 -8.77 -5.88
N ARG A 11 11.73 -8.34 -6.19
CA ARG A 11 12.68 -7.54 -5.39
C ARG A 11 13.24 -8.33 -4.20
N ASP A 12 13.16 -7.80 -3.01
CA ASP A 12 13.84 -8.18 -1.78
C ASP A 12 13.82 -9.68 -1.49
N GLU A 13 14.78 -10.17 -0.70
CA GLU A 13 14.81 -11.56 -0.27
C GLU A 13 13.52 -11.93 0.46
N VAL A 14 12.76 -12.87 -0.09
CA VAL A 14 11.56 -13.39 0.57
C VAL A 14 11.97 -14.39 1.64
N LEU A 15 11.62 -14.09 2.89
CA LEU A 15 11.82 -15.00 4.01
C LEU A 15 10.68 -15.99 4.13
N GLU A 16 9.45 -15.51 3.91
CA GLU A 16 8.21 -16.28 3.99
C GLU A 16 7.11 -15.56 3.23
N SER A 17 6.22 -16.29 2.59
CA SER A 17 4.99 -15.71 2.03
C SER A 17 3.86 -16.72 2.01
N GLU A 18 2.63 -16.23 1.99
CA GLU A 18 1.42 -17.02 1.86
C GLU A 18 0.45 -16.37 0.90
N ILE A 19 -0.23 -17.19 0.11
CA ILE A 19 -1.38 -16.80 -0.69
C ILE A 19 -2.53 -17.73 -0.35
N GLN A 20 -3.72 -17.17 -0.08
CA GLN A 20 -4.95 -17.89 0.14
C GLN A 20 -6.10 -17.29 -0.67
N ILE A 21 -6.73 -18.09 -1.52
CA ILE A 21 -7.93 -17.74 -2.28
C ILE A 21 -9.13 -17.98 -1.35
N ILE A 22 -9.81 -16.90 -0.96
CA ILE A 22 -10.93 -16.92 0.00
C ILE A 22 -12.26 -17.17 -0.72
N SER A 23 -12.45 -16.53 -1.86
CA SER A 23 -13.67 -16.62 -2.66
C SER A 23 -13.35 -16.46 -4.15
N LYS A 24 -14.36 -16.35 -5.00
CA LYS A 24 -14.18 -16.12 -6.44
C LYS A 24 -13.75 -14.69 -6.79
N ASN A 25 -13.69 -13.79 -5.81
CA ASN A 25 -13.31 -12.41 -6.04
C ASN A 25 -12.41 -11.84 -4.92
N GLU A 26 -11.83 -12.70 -4.07
CA GLU A 26 -10.97 -12.26 -2.99
C GLU A 26 -9.80 -13.21 -2.77
N VAL A 27 -8.63 -12.63 -2.63
CA VAL A 27 -7.38 -13.29 -2.24
C VAL A 27 -6.74 -12.53 -1.08
N VAL A 28 -6.18 -13.27 -0.14
CA VAL A 28 -5.43 -12.73 1.00
C VAL A 28 -4.06 -13.38 1.09
N GLY A 29 -3.19 -12.80 1.86
CA GLY A 29 -1.90 -13.38 2.16
C GLY A 29 -0.97 -12.42 2.87
N PHE A 30 0.28 -12.83 2.92
CA PHE A 30 1.35 -11.97 3.43
C PHE A 30 2.67 -12.25 2.73
N ARG A 31 3.57 -11.30 2.87
CA ARG A 31 4.97 -11.42 2.49
C ARG A 31 5.84 -10.90 3.63
N ARG A 32 6.79 -11.72 4.06
CA ARG A 32 7.88 -11.32 4.94
C ARG A 32 9.17 -11.28 4.16
N SER A 33 9.86 -10.16 4.17
CA SER A 33 11.07 -9.95 3.39
C SER A 33 12.20 -9.34 4.20
N ASN A 34 13.40 -9.47 3.65
CA ASN A 34 14.63 -8.94 4.19
C ASN A 34 15.37 -8.17 3.10
N ALA A 35 15.64 -6.90 3.40
CA ALA A 35 16.47 -6.04 2.58
C ALA A 35 17.07 -4.95 3.47
N TRP A 36 16.89 -3.68 3.12
CA TRP A 36 17.28 -2.56 3.96
C TRP A 36 16.55 -2.57 5.32
N ALA A 37 15.25 -2.86 5.30
CA ALA A 37 14.51 -3.21 6.51
C ALA A 37 14.53 -4.73 6.70
N THR A 38 15.02 -5.19 7.85
CA THR A 38 15.01 -6.60 8.21
C THR A 38 13.64 -7.02 8.71
N ASN A 39 13.16 -8.22 8.32
CA ASN A 39 11.86 -8.75 8.76
C ASN A 39 10.67 -7.82 8.49
N GLN A 40 10.59 -7.26 7.28
CA GLN A 40 9.46 -6.45 6.88
C GLN A 40 8.24 -7.35 6.61
N TYR A 41 7.15 -7.10 7.33
CA TYR A 41 5.87 -7.79 7.16
C TYR A 41 4.90 -6.92 6.37
N ILE A 42 4.27 -7.50 5.35
CA ILE A 42 3.16 -6.91 4.63
C ILE A 42 2.08 -7.98 4.49
N TYR A 43 0.97 -7.79 5.17
CA TYR A 43 -0.27 -8.55 4.98
C TYR A 43 -1.13 -7.81 3.98
N PHE A 44 -1.91 -8.54 3.21
CA PHE A 44 -2.78 -7.93 2.20
C PHE A 44 -4.12 -8.65 2.08
N VAL A 45 -5.12 -7.88 1.64
CA VAL A 45 -6.41 -8.34 1.12
C VAL A 45 -6.59 -7.68 -0.23
N ALA A 46 -6.77 -8.48 -1.28
CA ALA A 46 -7.10 -7.98 -2.61
C ALA A 46 -8.49 -8.48 -3.02
N GLN A 47 -9.34 -7.53 -3.41
CA GLN A 47 -10.69 -7.78 -3.90
C GLN A 47 -10.84 -7.34 -5.33
N PHE A 48 -11.56 -8.14 -6.13
CA PHE A 48 -11.86 -7.86 -7.53
C PHE A 48 -13.34 -7.50 -7.70
N SER A 49 -13.64 -6.56 -8.57
CA SER A 49 -15.03 -6.13 -8.85
C SER A 49 -15.87 -7.17 -9.59
N LYS A 50 -15.26 -8.25 -10.04
CA LYS A 50 -15.86 -9.35 -10.78
C LYS A 50 -15.28 -10.68 -10.31
N ASP A 51 -16.06 -11.75 -10.36
CA ASP A 51 -15.60 -13.09 -10.08
C ASP A 51 -14.59 -13.55 -11.15
N PHE A 52 -13.47 -14.14 -10.73
CA PHE A 52 -12.57 -14.80 -11.66
C PHE A 52 -13.13 -16.19 -12.06
N ASN A 53 -12.91 -16.56 -13.31
CA ASN A 53 -13.34 -17.85 -13.88
C ASN A 53 -12.37 -18.98 -13.49
N ASN A 54 -11.07 -18.63 -13.39
CA ASN A 54 -10.03 -19.51 -12.93
C ASN A 54 -9.02 -18.76 -12.08
N ALA A 55 -8.45 -19.45 -11.09
CA ALA A 55 -7.34 -18.96 -10.29
C ALA A 55 -6.38 -20.10 -9.98
N GLU A 56 -5.09 -19.81 -10.04
CA GLU A 56 -4.03 -20.78 -9.79
C GLU A 56 -2.95 -20.12 -8.92
N ILE A 57 -2.50 -20.85 -7.89
CA ILE A 57 -1.29 -20.48 -7.13
C ILE A 57 -0.13 -21.30 -7.71
N ALA A 58 0.96 -20.64 -8.07
CA ALA A 58 2.17 -21.27 -8.55
C ALA A 58 3.29 -21.17 -7.48
N LYS A 59 4.05 -22.25 -7.36
CA LYS A 59 5.28 -22.34 -6.59
C LYS A 59 6.45 -22.60 -7.56
N ASN A 60 7.49 -21.78 -7.52
CA ASN A 60 8.62 -21.86 -8.47
C ASN A 60 8.13 -21.86 -9.93
N ASP A 61 7.17 -21.00 -10.27
CA ASP A 61 6.51 -20.92 -11.58
C ASP A 61 5.75 -22.20 -12.02
N ILE A 62 5.56 -23.16 -11.11
CA ILE A 62 4.79 -24.39 -11.37
C ILE A 62 3.39 -24.23 -10.75
N PRO A 63 2.32 -24.21 -11.56
CA PRO A 63 0.95 -24.12 -11.07
C PRO A 63 0.58 -25.30 -10.15
N THR A 64 -0.24 -25.00 -9.15
CA THR A 64 -0.79 -25.99 -8.21
C THR A 64 -2.32 -25.93 -8.22
N ASN A 65 -2.96 -27.00 -7.72
CA ASN A 65 -4.42 -27.03 -7.54
C ASN A 65 -4.83 -26.64 -6.10
N LEU A 66 -3.95 -25.93 -5.37
CA LEU A 66 -4.20 -25.55 -3.99
C LEU A 66 -4.80 -24.14 -3.91
N ASN A 67 -5.76 -23.95 -3.02
CA ASN A 67 -6.33 -22.64 -2.74
C ASN A 67 -5.56 -21.88 -1.64
N GLN A 68 -4.60 -22.52 -0.99
CA GLN A 68 -3.71 -21.93 0.01
C GLN A 68 -2.34 -22.56 -0.08
N LEU A 69 -1.30 -21.74 -0.06
CA LEU A 69 0.08 -22.20 -0.09
C LEU A 69 0.99 -21.21 0.64
N ASN A 70 1.90 -21.76 1.44
CA ASN A 70 2.97 -21.03 2.10
C ASN A 70 4.31 -21.47 1.53
N ASP A 71 5.10 -20.54 0.98
CA ASP A 71 6.46 -20.79 0.45
C ASP A 71 7.17 -19.45 0.23
N LYS A 72 8.45 -19.49 -0.17
CA LYS A 72 9.22 -18.29 -0.52
C LYS A 72 9.02 -17.83 -1.96
N GLN A 73 8.57 -18.70 -2.85
CA GLN A 73 8.48 -18.44 -4.29
C GLN A 73 7.04 -18.66 -4.77
N LEU A 74 6.19 -17.69 -4.43
CA LEU A 74 4.77 -17.74 -4.74
C LEU A 74 4.34 -16.66 -5.72
N LYS A 75 3.55 -17.08 -6.68
CA LYS A 75 2.76 -16.22 -7.56
C LYS A 75 1.33 -16.75 -7.64
N ALA A 76 0.39 -15.91 -8.01
CA ALA A 76 -0.96 -16.36 -8.35
C ALA A 76 -1.43 -15.67 -9.63
N SER A 77 -2.24 -16.37 -10.41
CA SER A 77 -2.90 -15.84 -11.60
C SER A 77 -4.41 -15.94 -11.44
N PHE A 78 -5.11 -14.89 -11.85
CA PHE A 78 -6.55 -14.78 -11.81
C PHE A 78 -7.05 -14.45 -13.21
N GLN A 79 -7.92 -15.29 -13.78
CA GLN A 79 -8.44 -15.15 -15.14
C GLN A 79 -9.89 -14.67 -15.11
N PHE A 80 -10.19 -13.69 -15.95
CA PHE A 80 -11.51 -13.08 -16.05
C PHE A 80 -12.01 -13.12 -17.48
N GLU A 81 -13.26 -13.52 -17.69
CA GLU A 81 -13.95 -13.28 -18.95
C GLU A 81 -14.38 -11.82 -19.02
N THR A 82 -13.86 -11.11 -20.00
CA THR A 82 -14.13 -9.69 -20.20
C THR A 82 -14.54 -9.40 -21.63
N GLU A 83 -15.41 -8.41 -21.80
CA GLU A 83 -15.77 -7.83 -23.09
C GLU A 83 -14.87 -6.64 -23.43
N GLU A 84 -14.92 -6.18 -24.69
CA GLU A 84 -14.18 -4.98 -25.10
C GLU A 84 -14.71 -3.75 -24.37
N GLY A 85 -13.81 -2.99 -23.73
CA GLY A 85 -14.15 -1.79 -22.95
C GLY A 85 -14.68 -2.05 -21.53
N GLU A 86 -14.84 -3.31 -21.12
CA GLU A 86 -15.23 -3.65 -19.74
C GLU A 86 -14.10 -3.30 -18.76
N GLN A 87 -14.46 -2.63 -17.67
CA GLN A 87 -13.53 -2.25 -16.60
C GLN A 87 -13.53 -3.30 -15.49
N LEU A 88 -12.36 -3.86 -15.22
CA LEU A 88 -12.10 -4.68 -14.04
C LEU A 88 -11.38 -3.84 -13.00
N LEU A 89 -12.00 -3.66 -11.83
CA LEU A 89 -11.43 -2.91 -10.72
C LEU A 89 -10.82 -3.86 -9.68
N VAL A 90 -9.73 -3.43 -9.08
CA VAL A 90 -9.06 -4.13 -7.98
C VAL A 90 -8.90 -3.16 -6.82
N LYS A 91 -9.23 -3.61 -5.62
CA LYS A 91 -8.94 -2.91 -4.36
C LYS A 91 -7.95 -3.74 -3.55
N VAL A 92 -6.95 -3.08 -2.97
CA VAL A 92 -5.97 -3.75 -2.10
C VAL A 92 -5.85 -2.99 -0.79
N GLY A 93 -6.10 -3.67 0.32
CA GLY A 93 -5.76 -3.22 1.65
C GLY A 93 -4.45 -3.88 2.09
N ILE A 94 -3.60 -3.14 2.78
CA ILE A 94 -2.34 -3.65 3.34
C ILE A 94 -2.25 -3.31 4.82
N SER A 95 -1.47 -4.10 5.56
CA SER A 95 -1.13 -3.88 6.97
C SER A 95 0.21 -4.52 7.30
N ALA A 96 0.92 -3.96 8.27
CA ALA A 96 2.09 -4.61 8.86
C ALA A 96 1.73 -5.55 10.02
N VAL A 97 0.45 -5.63 10.40
CA VAL A 97 -0.04 -6.32 11.61
C VAL A 97 -0.63 -7.68 11.28
N SER A 98 -1.71 -7.72 10.48
CA SER A 98 -2.42 -8.95 10.12
C SER A 98 -3.26 -8.81 8.85
N VAL A 99 -3.78 -9.94 8.35
CA VAL A 99 -4.77 -9.96 7.26
C VAL A 99 -6.08 -9.27 7.69
N GLU A 100 -6.51 -9.48 8.95
CA GLU A 100 -7.71 -8.84 9.50
C GLU A 100 -7.56 -7.32 9.54
N SER A 101 -6.37 -6.83 9.93
CA SER A 101 -6.05 -5.40 9.91
C SER A 101 -6.02 -4.84 8.49
N ALA A 102 -5.42 -5.56 7.53
CA ALA A 102 -5.45 -5.19 6.12
C ALA A 102 -6.89 -5.11 5.56
N ARG A 103 -7.77 -6.00 5.98
CA ARG A 103 -9.19 -5.99 5.65
C ARG A 103 -9.88 -4.77 6.25
N ASN A 104 -9.65 -4.52 7.53
CA ASN A 104 -10.22 -3.36 8.23
C ASN A 104 -9.81 -2.04 7.58
N ASN A 105 -8.54 -1.91 7.18
CA ASN A 105 -8.05 -0.75 6.42
C ASN A 105 -8.81 -0.60 5.10
N LEU A 106 -8.92 -1.68 4.31
CA LEU A 106 -9.61 -1.67 3.03
C LEU A 106 -11.08 -1.26 3.15
N GLU A 107 -11.79 -1.79 4.15
CA GLU A 107 -13.22 -1.54 4.37
C GLU A 107 -13.48 -0.10 4.86
N ASN A 108 -12.58 0.48 5.62
CA ASN A 108 -12.72 1.86 6.12
C ASN A 108 -12.26 2.90 5.10
N GLU A 109 -11.18 2.64 4.36
CA GLU A 109 -10.59 3.62 3.44
C GLU A 109 -11.26 3.58 2.06
N ILE A 110 -11.59 2.38 1.54
CA ILE A 110 -12.16 2.20 0.19
C ILE A 110 -13.35 1.22 0.25
N ALA A 111 -14.42 1.59 0.96
CA ALA A 111 -15.63 0.78 1.09
C ALA A 111 -16.41 0.58 -0.23
N HIS A 112 -16.13 1.36 -1.26
CA HIS A 112 -16.87 1.41 -2.52
C HIS A 112 -16.01 1.00 -3.72
N TRP A 113 -16.66 0.82 -4.90
CA TRP A 113 -16.02 0.52 -6.18
C TRP A 113 -15.95 1.73 -7.13
N ASP A 114 -16.20 2.93 -6.65
CA ASP A 114 -16.11 4.17 -7.43
C ASP A 114 -14.68 4.67 -7.49
N PHE A 115 -13.97 4.34 -8.58
CA PHE A 115 -12.60 4.77 -8.83
C PHE A 115 -12.45 6.29 -8.84
N ASN A 116 -13.41 7.01 -9.45
CA ASN A 116 -13.33 8.46 -9.54
C ASN A 116 -13.48 9.13 -8.17
N LYS A 117 -14.31 8.59 -7.30
CA LYS A 117 -14.43 9.06 -5.92
C LYS A 117 -13.10 8.92 -5.17
N THR A 118 -12.42 7.76 -5.27
CA THR A 118 -11.11 7.54 -4.66
C THR A 118 -10.05 8.48 -5.24
N LYS A 119 -10.01 8.63 -6.58
CA LYS A 119 -9.10 9.55 -7.26
C LYS A 119 -9.27 10.99 -6.80
N ASN A 120 -10.52 11.47 -6.73
CA ASN A 120 -10.82 12.84 -6.31
C ASN A 120 -10.46 13.06 -4.83
N ALA A 121 -10.76 12.09 -3.94
CA ALA A 121 -10.36 12.17 -2.54
C ALA A 121 -8.83 12.25 -2.38
N ALA A 122 -8.06 11.47 -3.15
CA ALA A 122 -6.61 11.55 -3.15
C ALA A 122 -6.10 12.90 -3.67
N GLN A 123 -6.72 13.44 -4.72
CA GLN A 123 -6.38 14.78 -5.23
C GLN A 123 -6.65 15.87 -4.19
N ASP A 124 -7.78 15.80 -3.51
CA ASP A 124 -8.16 16.77 -2.47
C ASP A 124 -7.19 16.71 -1.29
N ALA A 125 -6.81 15.50 -0.85
CA ALA A 125 -5.83 15.31 0.21
C ALA A 125 -4.46 15.92 -0.16
N TRP A 126 -3.97 15.67 -1.38
CA TRP A 126 -2.73 16.28 -1.86
C TRP A 126 -2.83 17.81 -1.99
N ASN A 127 -3.93 18.34 -2.49
CA ASN A 127 -4.15 19.78 -2.56
C ASN A 127 -4.12 20.42 -1.17
N GLN A 128 -4.71 19.76 -0.16
CA GLN A 128 -4.67 20.22 1.22
C GLN A 128 -3.23 20.27 1.77
N GLU A 129 -2.42 19.25 1.53
CA GLU A 129 -1.01 19.23 1.96
C GLU A 129 -0.18 20.31 1.25
N LEU A 130 -0.30 20.41 -0.07
CA LEU A 130 0.49 21.34 -0.87
C LEU A 130 0.09 22.80 -0.66
N SER A 131 -1.16 23.09 -0.30
CA SER A 131 -1.65 24.45 -0.01
C SER A 131 -1.17 25.03 1.31
N LYS A 132 -0.40 24.28 2.11
CA LYS A 132 0.26 24.83 3.33
C LYS A 132 1.25 25.94 3.01
N ILE A 133 1.77 25.99 1.79
CA ILE A 133 2.59 27.09 1.28
C ILE A 133 2.01 27.55 -0.04
N GLU A 134 1.67 28.83 -0.13
CA GLU A 134 1.25 29.46 -1.36
C GLU A 134 2.34 30.43 -1.84
N ILE A 135 2.68 30.33 -3.11
CA ILE A 135 3.64 31.25 -3.76
C ILE A 135 2.97 32.06 -4.87
N ASP A 136 3.33 33.32 -4.97
CA ASP A 136 2.96 34.20 -6.08
C ASP A 136 4.15 34.31 -7.04
N SER A 137 4.05 33.65 -8.21
CA SER A 137 5.13 33.60 -9.20
C SER A 137 4.56 33.20 -10.56
N ASP A 138 5.43 33.12 -11.58
CA ASP A 138 5.08 32.57 -12.89
C ASP A 138 4.79 31.05 -12.79
N GLU A 139 4.14 30.51 -13.83
CA GLU A 139 3.70 29.11 -13.84
C GLU A 139 4.85 28.10 -13.81
N GLU A 140 6.00 28.43 -14.43
CA GLU A 140 7.17 27.55 -14.43
C GLU A 140 7.74 27.43 -13.01
N THR A 141 7.90 28.55 -12.31
CA THR A 141 8.37 28.58 -10.93
C THR A 141 7.40 27.88 -9.98
N LYS A 142 6.08 28.08 -10.14
CA LYS A 142 5.07 27.34 -9.37
C LYS A 142 5.18 25.84 -9.60
N HIS A 143 5.33 25.40 -10.85
CA HIS A 143 5.45 23.99 -11.18
C HIS A 143 6.67 23.36 -10.49
N ILE A 144 7.83 24.02 -10.57
CA ILE A 144 9.07 23.56 -9.93
C ILE A 144 8.89 23.49 -8.40
N PHE A 145 8.33 24.55 -7.80
CA PHE A 145 8.14 24.64 -6.36
C PHE A 145 7.22 23.54 -5.82
N TYR A 146 6.02 23.41 -6.40
CA TYR A 146 5.04 22.42 -5.92
C TYR A 146 5.47 20.98 -6.22
N THR A 147 6.23 20.73 -7.29
CA THR A 147 6.84 19.44 -7.53
C THR A 147 7.87 19.10 -6.44
N ALA A 148 8.70 20.05 -6.05
CA ALA A 148 9.68 19.85 -4.97
C ALA A 148 8.99 19.65 -3.61
N LEU A 149 7.95 20.43 -3.31
CA LEU A 149 7.15 20.27 -2.09
C LEU A 149 6.44 18.91 -2.06
N TYR A 150 5.84 18.47 -3.17
CA TYR A 150 5.26 17.14 -3.31
C TYR A 150 6.30 16.04 -3.02
N HIS A 151 7.49 16.13 -3.61
CA HIS A 151 8.56 15.16 -3.36
C HIS A 151 9.00 15.12 -1.91
N SER A 152 8.99 16.25 -1.21
CA SER A 152 9.31 16.27 0.23
C SER A 152 8.26 15.58 1.10
N CYS A 153 7.02 15.40 0.60
CA CYS A 153 5.90 14.77 1.30
C CYS A 153 5.66 13.30 0.92
N ILE A 154 6.44 12.72 -0.03
CA ILE A 154 6.26 11.31 -0.44
C ILE A 154 6.65 10.33 0.68
N ALA A 155 7.63 10.69 1.49
CA ALA A 155 8.04 9.95 2.69
C ALA A 155 8.17 10.92 3.87
N PRO A 156 7.89 10.46 5.10
CA PRO A 156 7.50 9.10 5.50
C PRO A 156 6.04 8.78 5.16
N ASN A 157 5.72 7.50 5.06
CA ASN A 157 4.34 7.05 4.87
C ASN A 157 3.69 6.72 6.21
N ILE A 158 2.37 6.87 6.33
CA ILE A 158 1.61 6.36 7.45
C ILE A 158 1.79 4.84 7.49
N PHE A 159 2.12 4.30 8.66
CA PHE A 159 2.39 2.89 8.87
C PHE A 159 1.47 2.26 9.92
N SER A 160 0.67 3.07 10.63
CA SER A 160 -0.42 2.59 11.47
C SER A 160 -1.65 2.24 10.65
N ASP A 161 -2.36 1.20 11.09
CA ASP A 161 -3.68 0.83 10.60
C ASP A 161 -4.74 1.81 11.08
N VAL A 162 -5.93 1.78 10.47
CA VAL A 162 -7.04 2.70 10.80
C VAL A 162 -7.53 2.60 12.24
N ASP A 163 -7.23 1.49 12.93
CA ASP A 163 -7.54 1.29 14.34
C ASP A 163 -6.41 1.70 15.29
N GLY A 164 -5.33 2.30 14.77
CA GLY A 164 -4.13 2.73 15.50
C GLY A 164 -3.11 1.62 15.77
N SER A 165 -3.33 0.39 15.27
CA SER A 165 -2.37 -0.70 15.42
C SER A 165 -1.18 -0.51 14.45
N TYR A 166 0.03 -0.88 14.89
CA TYR A 166 1.23 -0.83 14.04
C TYR A 166 2.28 -1.84 14.53
N ARG A 167 3.19 -2.23 13.65
CA ARG A 167 4.37 -2.99 14.03
C ARG A 167 5.54 -2.05 14.28
N GLY A 168 6.06 -2.08 15.51
CA GLY A 168 7.19 -1.26 15.92
C GLY A 168 8.54 -1.74 15.35
N THR A 169 9.59 -0.97 15.58
CA THR A 169 10.97 -1.34 15.24
C THR A 169 11.51 -2.51 16.06
N ASP A 170 10.86 -2.82 17.17
CA ASP A 170 11.07 -4.02 17.99
C ASP A 170 10.40 -5.27 17.40
N LEU A 171 9.69 -5.12 16.27
CA LEU A 171 8.91 -6.14 15.57
C LEU A 171 7.64 -6.60 16.31
N GLU A 172 7.33 -6.00 17.45
CA GLU A 172 6.10 -6.26 18.19
C GLU A 172 4.94 -5.40 17.65
N VAL A 173 3.72 -5.89 17.89
CA VAL A 173 2.51 -5.15 17.52
C VAL A 173 2.11 -4.25 18.68
N HIS A 174 1.99 -2.98 18.39
CA HIS A 174 1.55 -1.93 19.30
C HIS A 174 0.23 -1.33 18.83
N LYS A 175 -0.43 -0.61 19.74
CA LYS A 175 -1.61 0.17 19.43
C LYS A 175 -1.52 1.55 20.08
N ASN A 176 -1.82 2.59 19.32
CA ASN A 176 -1.91 3.95 19.82
C ASN A 176 -3.06 4.71 19.15
N GLU A 177 -3.79 5.49 19.95
CA GLU A 177 -4.93 6.30 19.48
C GLU A 177 -4.59 7.80 19.42
N ASP A 178 -3.42 8.20 19.95
CA ASP A 178 -3.05 9.61 20.12
C ASP A 178 -2.20 10.16 18.95
N PHE A 179 -1.55 9.26 18.18
CA PHE A 179 -0.72 9.65 17.03
C PHE A 179 -0.69 8.60 15.92
N ASP A 180 -0.45 9.04 14.69
CA ASP A 180 -0.14 8.15 13.57
C ASP A 180 1.33 7.72 13.64
N TYR A 181 1.59 6.42 13.49
CA TYR A 181 2.93 5.90 13.37
C TYR A 181 3.38 5.93 11.91
N TYR A 182 4.55 6.49 11.65
CA TYR A 182 5.11 6.66 10.31
C TYR A 182 6.28 5.74 10.05
N THR A 183 6.53 5.44 8.76
CA THR A 183 7.75 4.73 8.34
C THR A 183 8.99 5.56 8.67
N VAL A 184 10.10 4.87 8.87
CA VAL A 184 11.41 5.50 9.10
C VAL A 184 11.98 6.00 7.77
N PHE A 185 12.64 7.15 7.80
CA PHE A 185 13.45 7.65 6.70
C PHE A 185 14.84 8.11 7.19
N SER A 186 15.80 8.17 6.27
CA SER A 186 17.19 8.48 6.61
C SER A 186 17.35 9.94 7.02
N LEU A 187 17.86 10.19 8.22
CA LEU A 187 18.23 11.53 8.68
C LEU A 187 19.35 12.16 7.85
N TRP A 188 20.20 11.36 7.22
CA TRP A 188 21.23 11.81 6.29
C TRP A 188 20.67 12.69 5.17
N ASP A 189 19.50 12.31 4.66
CA ASP A 189 18.90 12.97 3.51
C ASP A 189 18.03 14.16 3.94
N THR A 190 17.50 14.16 5.16
CA THR A 190 16.39 15.03 5.55
C THR A 190 16.74 16.08 6.58
N TYR A 191 17.83 15.95 7.37
CA TYR A 191 18.12 16.80 8.50
C TYR A 191 18.37 18.28 8.15
N ARG A 192 18.87 18.57 6.93
CA ARG A 192 19.22 19.95 6.52
C ARG A 192 18.04 20.77 6.02
N ALA A 193 17.05 20.13 5.41
CA ALA A 193 15.96 20.83 4.73
C ALA A 193 14.57 20.28 5.09
N THR A 194 14.29 19.02 4.81
CA THR A 194 12.94 18.44 4.98
C THR A 194 12.46 18.48 6.44
N HIS A 195 13.29 18.06 7.41
CA HIS A 195 12.92 18.16 8.82
C HIS A 195 12.72 19.59 9.30
N PRO A 196 13.64 20.54 9.04
CA PRO A 196 13.38 21.95 9.35
C PRO A 196 12.13 22.50 8.67
N LEU A 197 11.84 22.12 7.42
CA LEU A 197 10.61 22.51 6.73
C LEU A 197 9.37 22.02 7.50
N TYR A 198 9.32 20.77 7.91
CA TYR A 198 8.20 20.20 8.67
C TYR A 198 7.93 20.93 9.97
N THR A 199 8.97 21.35 10.69
CA THR A 199 8.79 22.15 11.92
C THR A 199 8.14 23.51 11.67
N ILE A 200 8.10 23.98 10.43
CA ILE A 200 7.45 25.22 10.03
C ILE A 200 6.01 24.96 9.56
N ILE A 201 5.84 23.99 8.63
CA ILE A 201 4.57 23.78 7.91
C ILE A 201 3.66 22.74 8.57
N ASP A 202 4.20 21.89 9.46
CA ASP A 202 3.44 20.79 10.08
C ASP A 202 3.88 20.49 11.52
N GLN A 203 3.87 21.52 12.35
CA GLN A 203 4.30 21.44 13.76
C GLN A 203 3.54 20.39 14.59
N LYS A 204 2.31 20.06 14.19
CA LYS A 204 1.48 19.10 14.91
C LYS A 204 1.93 17.65 14.70
N ARG A 205 2.49 17.34 13.51
CA ARG A 205 2.98 15.99 13.17
C ARG A 205 4.47 15.80 13.49
N THR A 206 5.20 16.91 13.66
CA THR A 206 6.65 16.91 13.91
C THR A 206 6.93 16.90 15.41
#